data_56ce6046757b194a8d81cbd63db882b9
#
_entry.id   56ce6046757b194a8d81cbd63db882b9
#
_cell.length_a   1.000
_cell.length_b   1.000
_cell.length_c   1.000
_cell.angle_alpha   90.00
_cell.angle_beta   90.00
_cell.angle_gamma   90.00
#
_symmetry.space_group_name_H-M   'P 1'
#
loop_
_entity.id
_entity.type
_entity.pdbx_description
1 polymer ?
#
loop_
_entity_poly.entity_id
_entity_poly.type
_entity_poly.pdbx_seq_one_letter_code
_entity_poly.pdbx_strand_id
1 'polypeptide(L)'
;MKRILLMVLRNLFFVPYGWFKLCWYASHVDRYTEEERYRLLQYVDHRAIRGGNLKIDAHGLENIPKENGFMFFPNHQGLFDVLAIIQVCPVPFSVVAKKELSDVPFLKHVFACMKAFSMDREDIKQSMQVILKVIKEVKQGRNYLIFAEGTRSKDGNHPQEFKSGSFKAATKSQCPIVPVALIDSYKAFDTGSIKKLTVQVHFLKPMYYEEYKDMKTTEIAAEVKRRIEETIQRNIEK
;
A
#
# COMPACT_ATOMS: atom_id res chain seq x y z
N MET A 1 3.80 2.50 -19.02
CA MET A 1 2.71 2.80 -19.99
C MET A 1 2.29 1.60 -20.83
N LYS A 2 3.18 0.87 -21.56
CA LYS A 2 2.80 -0.26 -22.44
C LYS A 2 2.00 -1.37 -21.72
N ARG A 3 2.37 -1.72 -20.49
CA ARG A 3 1.67 -2.76 -19.70
C ARG A 3 0.26 -2.33 -19.29
N ILE A 4 0.04 -1.06 -18.95
CA ILE A 4 -1.31 -0.54 -18.66
C ILE A 4 -2.22 -0.66 -19.91
N LEU A 5 -1.69 -0.31 -21.07
CA LEU A 5 -2.43 -0.50 -22.33
C LEU A 5 -2.77 -1.98 -22.56
N LEU A 6 -1.82 -2.90 -22.31
CA LEU A 6 -2.07 -4.34 -22.40
C LEU A 6 -3.17 -4.80 -21.43
N MET A 7 -3.16 -4.28 -20.17
CA MET A 7 -4.21 -4.56 -19.17
C MET A 7 -5.58 -4.14 -19.70
N VAL A 8 -5.69 -2.94 -20.28
CA VAL A 8 -6.95 -2.43 -20.85
C VAL A 8 -7.39 -3.26 -22.04
N LEU A 9 -6.51 -3.51 -23.01
CA LEU A 9 -6.83 -4.27 -24.23
C LEU A 9 -7.32 -5.69 -23.94
N ARG A 10 -6.67 -6.39 -23.01
CA ARG A 10 -7.06 -7.75 -22.61
C ARG A 10 -8.32 -7.82 -21.75
N ASN A 11 -8.74 -6.70 -21.21
CA ASN A 11 -9.96 -6.57 -20.41
C ASN A 11 -10.99 -5.65 -21.07
N LEU A 12 -10.93 -5.45 -22.40
CA LEU A 12 -11.72 -4.45 -23.10
C LEU A 12 -13.23 -4.55 -22.78
N PHE A 13 -13.79 -5.75 -22.75
CA PHE A 13 -15.19 -5.98 -22.40
C PHE A 13 -15.48 -5.83 -20.89
N PHE A 14 -14.48 -6.00 -20.05
CA PHE A 14 -14.61 -5.83 -18.61
C PHE A 14 -14.45 -4.36 -18.16
N VAL A 15 -13.62 -3.58 -18.85
CA VAL A 15 -13.28 -2.21 -18.47
C VAL A 15 -14.52 -1.33 -18.25
N PRO A 16 -15.53 -1.28 -19.15
CA PRO A 16 -16.72 -0.46 -18.91
C PRO A 16 -17.50 -0.87 -17.65
N TYR A 17 -17.66 -2.17 -17.44
CA TYR A 17 -18.34 -2.70 -16.26
C TYR A 17 -17.55 -2.39 -14.96
N GLY A 18 -16.26 -2.70 -14.96
CA GLY A 18 -15.40 -2.45 -13.80
C GLY A 18 -15.31 -0.96 -13.46
N TRP A 19 -15.21 -0.10 -14.48
CA TRP A 19 -15.24 1.34 -14.32
C TRP A 19 -16.55 1.85 -13.72
N PHE A 20 -17.68 1.42 -14.28
CA PHE A 20 -19.00 1.78 -13.75
C PHE A 20 -19.15 1.37 -12.28
N LYS A 21 -18.80 0.12 -11.96
CA LYS A 21 -18.83 -0.39 -10.56
C LYS A 21 -17.93 0.45 -9.64
N LEU A 22 -16.71 0.75 -10.06
CA LEU A 22 -15.78 1.53 -9.28
C LEU A 22 -16.30 2.94 -9.02
N CYS A 23 -16.81 3.63 -10.05
CA CYS A 23 -17.43 4.95 -9.92
C CYS A 23 -18.65 4.92 -8.99
N TRP A 24 -19.49 3.89 -9.14
CA TRP A 24 -20.69 3.73 -8.31
C TRP A 24 -20.34 3.55 -6.82
N TYR A 25 -19.40 2.65 -6.50
CA TYR A 25 -18.96 2.43 -5.12
C TYR A 25 -18.27 3.68 -4.56
N ALA A 26 -17.46 4.34 -5.36
CA ALA A 26 -16.77 5.57 -4.96
C ALA A 26 -17.73 6.74 -4.66
N SER A 27 -18.86 6.83 -5.36
CA SER A 27 -19.89 7.86 -5.11
C SER A 27 -20.88 7.49 -4.00
N HIS A 28 -20.91 6.23 -3.57
CA HIS A 28 -21.82 5.72 -2.55
C HIS A 28 -21.08 4.96 -1.45
N VAL A 29 -19.92 5.47 -1.03
CA VAL A 29 -19.01 4.78 -0.09
C VAL A 29 -19.67 4.40 1.24
N ASP A 30 -20.67 5.15 1.68
CA ASP A 30 -21.35 4.92 2.96
C ASP A 30 -22.49 3.87 2.85
N ARG A 31 -22.82 3.43 1.64
CA ARG A 31 -23.78 2.32 1.39
C ARG A 31 -23.13 0.94 1.47
N TYR A 32 -21.80 0.90 1.44
CA TYR A 32 -21.03 -0.34 1.37
C TYR A 32 -20.07 -0.45 2.56
N THR A 33 -19.94 -1.63 3.10
CA THR A 33 -18.95 -1.91 4.14
C THR A 33 -17.52 -1.76 3.59
N GLU A 34 -16.53 -1.68 4.48
CA GLU A 34 -15.13 -1.59 4.06
C GLU A 34 -14.70 -2.84 3.30
N GLU A 35 -15.17 -4.02 3.75
CA GLU A 35 -14.92 -5.31 3.10
C GLU A 35 -15.50 -5.40 1.70
N GLU A 36 -16.73 -4.93 1.48
CA GLU A 36 -17.37 -4.93 0.16
C GLU A 36 -16.61 -4.04 -0.82
N ARG A 37 -16.20 -2.83 -0.40
CA ARG A 37 -15.39 -1.93 -1.22
C ARG A 37 -14.02 -2.54 -1.53
N TYR A 38 -13.40 -3.16 -0.52
CA TYR A 38 -12.10 -3.79 -0.67
C TYR A 38 -12.15 -4.99 -1.63
N ARG A 39 -13.16 -5.86 -1.53
CA ARG A 39 -13.39 -6.97 -2.48
C ARG A 39 -13.60 -6.49 -3.91
N LEU A 40 -14.29 -5.36 -4.11
CA LEU A 40 -14.40 -4.76 -5.44
C LEU A 40 -13.02 -4.35 -5.98
N LEU A 41 -12.19 -3.70 -5.15
CA LEU A 41 -10.84 -3.32 -5.54
C LEU A 41 -9.99 -4.54 -5.90
N GLN A 42 -10.01 -5.59 -5.08
CA GLN A 42 -9.32 -6.85 -5.35
C GLN A 42 -9.79 -7.49 -6.66
N TYR A 43 -11.08 -7.48 -6.93
CA TYR A 43 -11.63 -8.04 -8.16
C TYR A 43 -11.17 -7.29 -9.42
N VAL A 44 -11.22 -5.95 -9.39
CA VAL A 44 -10.75 -5.11 -10.50
C VAL A 44 -9.24 -5.27 -10.70
N ASP A 45 -8.50 -5.26 -9.61
CA ASP A 45 -7.05 -5.40 -9.61
C ASP A 45 -6.61 -6.79 -10.11
N HIS A 46 -7.27 -7.86 -9.69
CA HIS A 46 -7.02 -9.21 -10.19
C HIS A 46 -7.13 -9.30 -11.72
N ARG A 47 -8.15 -8.66 -12.30
CA ARG A 47 -8.34 -8.61 -13.74
C ARG A 47 -7.22 -7.85 -14.44
N ALA A 48 -6.79 -6.72 -13.84
CA ALA A 48 -5.70 -5.91 -14.36
C ALA A 48 -4.36 -6.67 -14.31
N ILE A 49 -4.03 -7.27 -13.18
CA ILE A 49 -2.80 -8.06 -12.96
C ILE A 49 -2.69 -9.19 -13.99
N ARG A 50 -3.74 -10.00 -14.15
CA ARG A 50 -3.76 -11.07 -15.14
C ARG A 50 -3.62 -10.53 -16.57
N GLY A 51 -4.37 -9.47 -16.90
CA GLY A 51 -4.28 -8.81 -18.21
C GLY A 51 -2.88 -8.25 -18.50
N GLY A 52 -2.18 -7.82 -17.46
CA GLY A 52 -0.84 -7.25 -17.54
C GLY A 52 0.33 -8.24 -17.59
N ASN A 53 0.10 -9.55 -17.64
CA ASN A 53 1.15 -10.58 -17.49
C ASN A 53 1.90 -10.46 -16.16
N LEU A 54 1.21 -10.11 -15.09
CA LEU A 54 1.78 -10.02 -13.75
C LEU A 54 1.37 -11.23 -12.90
N LYS A 55 2.26 -11.65 -12.02
CA LYS A 55 2.00 -12.58 -10.93
C LYS A 55 2.45 -11.91 -9.64
N ILE A 56 1.66 -12.01 -8.60
CA ILE A 56 2.09 -11.62 -7.26
C ILE A 56 2.44 -12.89 -6.50
N ASP A 57 3.63 -12.88 -5.91
CA ASP A 57 4.12 -13.95 -5.05
C ASP A 57 4.15 -13.42 -3.62
N ALA A 58 3.24 -13.95 -2.80
CA ALA A 58 3.01 -13.44 -1.44
C ALA A 58 3.61 -14.39 -0.40
N HIS A 59 4.30 -13.81 0.57
CA HIS A 59 4.96 -14.53 1.66
C HIS A 59 4.61 -13.88 3.00
N GLY A 60 4.53 -14.69 4.06
CA GLY A 60 4.33 -14.19 5.42
C GLY A 60 2.92 -13.67 5.69
N LEU A 61 1.89 -14.14 4.98
CA LEU A 61 0.50 -13.76 5.23
C LEU A 61 0.06 -14.06 6.68
N GLU A 62 0.66 -15.08 7.29
CA GLU A 62 0.46 -15.44 8.70
C GLU A 62 0.98 -14.41 9.69
N ASN A 63 1.84 -13.49 9.26
CA ASN A 63 2.36 -12.39 10.05
C ASN A 63 1.40 -11.20 10.16
N ILE A 64 0.35 -11.17 9.32
CA ILE A 64 -0.66 -10.11 9.40
C ILE A 64 -1.44 -10.29 10.71
N PRO A 65 -1.53 -9.25 11.57
CA PRO A 65 -2.26 -9.35 12.84
C PRO A 65 -3.71 -9.78 12.61
N LYS A 66 -4.22 -10.67 13.49
CA LYS A 66 -5.61 -11.14 13.43
C LYS A 66 -6.60 -10.06 13.80
N GLU A 67 -6.21 -9.18 14.72
CA GLU A 67 -7.00 -8.03 15.15
C GLU A 67 -6.67 -6.82 14.28
N ASN A 68 -7.72 -6.13 13.83
CA ASN A 68 -7.57 -4.89 13.08
C ASN A 68 -7.07 -3.75 13.97
N GLY A 69 -6.59 -2.67 13.33
CA GLY A 69 -6.00 -1.53 14.01
C GLY A 69 -4.48 -1.57 14.00
N PHE A 70 -3.89 -2.02 12.92
CA PHE A 70 -2.43 -2.07 12.71
C PHE A 70 -2.02 -1.22 11.49
N MET A 71 -0.71 -1.01 11.32
CA MET A 71 -0.19 -0.22 10.24
C MET A 71 0.89 -0.96 9.44
N PHE A 72 0.72 -1.00 8.13
CA PHE A 72 1.72 -1.46 7.18
C PHE A 72 2.73 -0.36 6.85
N PHE A 73 4.01 -0.71 6.82
CA PHE A 73 5.11 0.15 6.39
C PHE A 73 5.93 -0.55 5.29
N PRO A 74 5.52 -0.46 4.04
CA PRO A 74 6.30 -1.00 2.92
C PRO A 74 7.41 -0.05 2.48
N ASN A 75 8.44 -0.60 1.78
CA ASN A 75 9.27 0.19 0.90
C ASN A 75 8.46 0.66 -0.33
N HIS A 76 8.89 1.75 -0.96
CA HIS A 76 8.13 2.40 -2.02
C HIS A 76 8.88 2.41 -3.34
N GLN A 77 8.46 1.58 -4.29
CA GLN A 77 9.10 1.41 -5.58
C GLN A 77 8.34 2.08 -6.73
N GLY A 78 7.00 2.05 -6.71
CA GLY A 78 6.22 2.51 -7.84
C GLY A 78 4.72 2.64 -7.58
N LEU A 79 3.98 2.97 -8.63
CA LEU A 79 2.51 3.05 -8.57
C LEU A 79 1.85 1.67 -8.38
N PHE A 80 2.56 0.60 -8.67
CA PHE A 80 2.05 -0.75 -8.56
C PHE A 80 2.06 -1.29 -7.13
N ASP A 81 2.81 -0.68 -6.22
CA ASP A 81 3.03 -1.17 -4.84
C ASP A 81 1.73 -1.44 -4.09
N VAL A 82 0.84 -0.45 -4.07
CA VAL A 82 -0.45 -0.58 -3.37
C VAL A 82 -1.32 -1.66 -4.00
N LEU A 83 -1.32 -1.76 -5.33
CA LEU A 83 -2.07 -2.79 -6.06
C LEU A 83 -1.55 -4.19 -5.74
N ALA A 84 -0.22 -4.37 -5.70
CA ALA A 84 0.37 -5.64 -5.33
C ALA A 84 -0.05 -6.08 -3.91
N ILE A 85 -0.10 -5.14 -2.95
CA ILE A 85 -0.52 -5.43 -1.58
C ILE A 85 -2.04 -5.70 -1.52
N ILE A 86 -2.88 -4.88 -2.18
CA ILE A 86 -4.34 -5.09 -2.24
C ILE A 86 -4.67 -6.51 -2.74
N GLN A 87 -3.97 -6.96 -3.78
CA GLN A 87 -4.25 -8.26 -4.40
C GLN A 87 -4.10 -9.44 -3.44
N VAL A 88 -3.15 -9.36 -2.51
CA VAL A 88 -2.79 -10.50 -1.66
C VAL A 88 -3.15 -10.33 -0.18
N CYS A 89 -3.38 -9.09 0.28
CA CYS A 89 -3.76 -8.85 1.66
C CYS A 89 -5.20 -9.30 1.92
N PRO A 90 -5.44 -10.20 2.89
CA PRO A 90 -6.78 -10.75 3.14
C PRO A 90 -7.73 -9.78 3.85
N VAL A 91 -7.20 -8.71 4.43
CA VAL A 91 -7.98 -7.74 5.21
C VAL A 91 -7.92 -6.35 4.60
N PRO A 92 -8.98 -5.54 4.71
CA PRO A 92 -8.99 -4.19 4.19
C PRO A 92 -7.97 -3.30 4.92
N PHE A 93 -7.42 -2.35 4.18
CA PHE A 93 -6.61 -1.26 4.72
C PHE A 93 -6.84 0.02 3.92
N SER A 94 -6.57 1.15 4.53
CA SER A 94 -6.56 2.46 3.90
C SER A 94 -5.12 2.94 3.69
N VAL A 95 -4.95 3.99 2.91
CA VAL A 95 -3.64 4.57 2.60
C VAL A 95 -3.61 6.08 2.88
N VAL A 96 -2.42 6.58 3.18
CA VAL A 96 -2.15 8.02 3.11
C VAL A 96 -1.46 8.30 1.78
N ALA A 97 -2.21 8.92 0.86
CA ALA A 97 -1.77 9.19 -0.50
C ALA A 97 -1.23 10.61 -0.66
N LYS A 98 -0.38 10.84 -1.66
CA LYS A 98 0.02 12.18 -2.05
C LYS A 98 -1.16 12.93 -2.68
N LYS A 99 -1.37 14.19 -2.32
CA LYS A 99 -2.51 15.03 -2.75
C LYS A 99 -2.71 15.04 -4.28
N GLU A 100 -1.62 15.15 -5.03
CA GLU A 100 -1.66 15.24 -6.49
C GLU A 100 -2.16 13.95 -7.17
N LEU A 101 -2.07 12.81 -6.48
CA LEU A 101 -2.61 11.54 -7.00
C LEU A 101 -4.14 11.48 -6.91
N SER A 102 -4.75 12.31 -6.07
CA SER A 102 -6.21 12.38 -5.93
C SER A 102 -6.91 13.00 -7.15
N ASP A 103 -6.15 13.67 -8.02
CA ASP A 103 -6.67 14.27 -9.25
C ASP A 103 -6.61 13.31 -10.45
N VAL A 104 -5.94 12.17 -10.31
CA VAL A 104 -5.90 11.14 -11.34
C VAL A 104 -7.23 10.36 -11.34
N PRO A 105 -8.02 10.40 -12.43
CA PRO A 105 -9.40 9.91 -12.43
C PRO A 105 -9.57 8.49 -11.86
N PHE A 106 -8.71 7.53 -12.27
CA PHE A 106 -8.76 6.16 -11.78
C PHE A 106 -8.42 6.08 -10.29
N LEU A 107 -7.31 6.72 -9.87
CA LEU A 107 -6.84 6.69 -8.48
C LEU A 107 -7.81 7.39 -7.54
N LYS A 108 -8.46 8.48 -7.98
CA LYS A 108 -9.49 9.17 -7.22
C LYS A 108 -10.59 8.20 -6.74
N HIS A 109 -11.08 7.34 -7.62
CA HIS A 109 -12.13 6.38 -7.27
C HIS A 109 -11.61 5.24 -6.39
N VAL A 110 -10.38 4.76 -6.63
CA VAL A 110 -9.72 3.77 -5.76
C VAL A 110 -9.56 4.34 -4.35
N PHE A 111 -9.03 5.56 -4.22
CA PHE A 111 -8.84 6.23 -2.93
C PHE A 111 -10.17 6.50 -2.22
N ALA A 112 -11.23 6.88 -2.95
CA ALA A 112 -12.56 7.01 -2.37
C ALA A 112 -13.07 5.68 -1.81
N CYS A 113 -12.95 4.58 -2.55
CA CYS A 113 -13.32 3.24 -2.07
C CYS A 113 -12.53 2.82 -0.83
N MET A 114 -11.26 3.20 -0.74
CA MET A 114 -10.42 2.95 0.44
C MET A 114 -10.68 3.95 1.57
N LYS A 115 -11.47 5.00 1.37
CA LYS A 115 -11.57 6.18 2.27
C LYS A 115 -10.17 6.68 2.66
N ALA A 116 -9.28 6.79 1.67
CA ALA A 116 -7.90 7.22 1.85
C ALA A 116 -7.79 8.69 2.24
N PHE A 117 -6.76 9.03 2.99
CA PHE A 117 -6.44 10.44 3.25
C PHE A 117 -5.42 10.95 2.26
N SER A 118 -5.67 12.16 1.74
CA SER A 118 -4.71 12.90 0.92
C SER A 118 -3.85 13.80 1.81
N MET A 119 -2.54 13.72 1.62
CA MET A 119 -1.55 14.50 2.38
C MET A 119 -0.79 15.43 1.44
N ASP A 120 -0.82 16.72 1.76
CA ASP A 120 0.06 17.73 1.20
C ASP A 120 1.34 17.76 2.06
N ARG A 121 2.46 17.30 1.50
CA ARG A 121 3.72 17.19 2.24
C ARG A 121 4.42 18.53 2.45
N GLU A 122 4.02 19.54 1.72
CA GLU A 122 4.54 20.90 1.86
C GLU A 122 3.78 21.68 2.94
N ASP A 123 2.55 21.28 3.25
CA ASP A 123 1.75 21.85 4.34
C ASP A 123 1.88 21.00 5.62
N ILE A 124 2.75 21.46 6.53
CA ILE A 124 3.01 20.77 7.82
C ILE A 124 1.73 20.69 8.68
N LYS A 125 0.88 21.74 8.67
CA LYS A 125 -0.35 21.76 9.48
C LYS A 125 -1.36 20.72 8.96
N GLN A 126 -1.57 20.69 7.64
CA GLN A 126 -2.43 19.70 7.00
C GLN A 126 -1.91 18.27 7.20
N SER A 127 -0.61 18.07 7.02
CA SER A 127 0.03 16.77 7.27
C SER A 127 -0.19 16.30 8.71
N MET A 128 -0.06 17.19 9.70
CA MET A 128 -0.32 16.86 11.10
C MET A 128 -1.79 16.50 11.35
N GLN A 129 -2.74 17.22 10.75
CA GLN A 129 -4.17 16.91 10.85
C GLN A 129 -4.49 15.52 10.26
N VAL A 130 -3.88 15.17 9.12
CA VAL A 130 -4.04 13.85 8.52
C VAL A 130 -3.53 12.76 9.48
N ILE A 131 -2.35 12.93 10.06
CA ILE A 131 -1.80 11.98 11.03
C ILE A 131 -2.71 11.81 12.24
N LEU A 132 -3.29 12.90 12.77
CA LEU A 132 -4.24 12.81 13.88
C LEU A 132 -5.51 12.04 13.51
N LYS A 133 -6.02 12.20 12.29
CA LYS A 133 -7.16 11.41 11.78
C LYS A 133 -6.79 9.93 11.67
N VAL A 134 -5.62 9.61 11.11
CA VAL A 134 -5.12 8.23 11.03
C VAL A 134 -5.03 7.60 12.43
N ILE A 135 -4.45 8.29 13.41
CA ILE A 135 -4.37 7.82 14.80
C ILE A 135 -5.76 7.47 15.35
N LYS A 136 -6.74 8.36 15.12
CA LYS A 136 -8.12 8.14 15.58
C LYS A 136 -8.72 6.88 14.96
N GLU A 137 -8.59 6.72 13.64
CA GLU A 137 -9.18 5.59 12.92
C GLU A 137 -8.47 4.27 13.23
N VAL A 138 -7.14 4.28 13.40
CA VAL A 138 -6.39 3.08 13.83
C VAL A 138 -6.85 2.61 15.21
N LYS A 139 -7.04 3.53 16.17
CA LYS A 139 -7.59 3.20 17.49
C LYS A 139 -9.04 2.67 17.45
N GLN A 140 -9.76 2.95 16.37
CA GLN A 140 -11.10 2.42 16.11
C GLN A 140 -11.08 1.07 15.35
N GLY A 141 -9.90 0.47 15.15
CA GLY A 141 -9.75 -0.82 14.50
C GLY A 141 -9.61 -0.73 12.98
N ARG A 142 -9.19 0.39 12.41
CA ARG A 142 -8.97 0.51 10.97
C ARG A 142 -7.49 0.33 10.64
N ASN A 143 -7.18 -0.46 9.60
CA ASN A 143 -5.81 -0.69 9.17
C ASN A 143 -5.35 0.40 8.18
N TYR A 144 -4.07 0.77 8.27
CA TYR A 144 -3.47 1.78 7.39
C TYR A 144 -2.17 1.32 6.77
N LEU A 145 -1.85 1.87 5.61
CA LEU A 145 -0.56 1.74 4.95
C LEU A 145 0.07 3.12 4.78
N ILE A 146 1.32 3.25 5.19
CA ILE A 146 2.11 4.48 5.01
C ILE A 146 3.47 4.10 4.41
N PHE A 147 3.84 4.77 3.30
CA PHE A 147 5.18 4.70 2.75
C PHE A 147 6.11 5.65 3.52
N ALA A 148 6.95 5.07 4.40
CA ALA A 148 7.80 5.84 5.29
C ALA A 148 8.93 6.60 4.56
N GLU A 149 9.31 6.18 3.36
CA GLU A 149 10.27 6.90 2.49
C GLU A 149 9.75 8.30 2.09
N GLY A 150 8.44 8.45 2.00
CA GLY A 150 7.80 9.69 1.59
C GLY A 150 7.91 9.99 0.09
N THR A 151 8.67 9.23 -0.68
CA THR A 151 8.78 9.30 -2.14
C THR A 151 9.15 7.93 -2.68
N ARG A 152 8.96 7.69 -3.99
CA ARG A 152 9.38 6.43 -4.62
C ARG A 152 10.89 6.36 -4.71
N SER A 153 11.47 5.21 -4.40
CA SER A 153 12.87 4.93 -4.72
C SER A 153 13.07 4.99 -6.24
N LYS A 154 14.18 5.58 -6.65
CA LYS A 154 14.63 5.56 -8.06
C LYS A 154 15.67 4.47 -8.31
N ASP A 155 16.03 3.74 -7.27
CA ASP A 155 17.08 2.73 -7.26
C ASP A 155 16.53 1.30 -7.14
N GLY A 156 15.42 1.04 -7.83
CA GLY A 156 14.83 -0.31 -7.92
C GLY A 156 14.48 -0.92 -6.57
N ASN A 157 15.14 -2.00 -6.22
CA ASN A 157 14.91 -2.74 -4.97
C ASN A 157 15.64 -2.16 -3.76
N HIS A 158 16.30 -1.02 -3.88
CA HIS A 158 16.99 -0.35 -2.76
C HIS A 158 16.08 0.71 -2.12
N PRO A 159 15.59 0.49 -0.88
CA PRO A 159 14.78 1.46 -0.17
C PRO A 159 15.56 2.73 0.16
N GLN A 160 14.89 3.87 0.12
CA GLN A 160 15.45 5.13 0.62
C GLN A 160 15.38 5.19 2.15
N GLU A 161 15.86 6.30 2.72
CA GLU A 161 15.74 6.52 4.17
C GLU A 161 14.29 6.65 4.61
N PHE A 162 13.93 5.93 5.68
CA PHE A 162 12.61 5.99 6.28
C PHE A 162 12.49 7.22 7.20
N LYS A 163 11.52 8.07 6.91
CA LYS A 163 11.25 9.27 7.71
C LYS A 163 10.63 8.88 9.05
N SER A 164 11.31 9.17 10.14
CA SER A 164 10.86 8.86 11.50
C SER A 164 9.47 9.44 11.82
N GLY A 165 9.12 10.58 11.23
CA GLY A 165 7.82 11.21 11.38
C GLY A 165 6.64 10.35 10.91
N SER A 166 6.86 9.44 9.96
CA SER A 166 5.86 8.51 9.44
C SER A 166 5.38 7.51 10.50
N PHE A 167 6.23 7.21 11.50
CA PHE A 167 5.91 6.27 12.58
C PHE A 167 5.16 6.91 13.75
N LYS A 168 4.99 8.25 13.76
CA LYS A 168 4.23 8.93 14.82
C LYS A 168 2.79 8.45 14.94
N ALA A 169 2.16 8.07 13.81
CA ALA A 169 0.80 7.52 13.85
C ALA A 169 0.77 6.20 14.61
N ALA A 170 1.69 5.28 14.33
CA ALA A 170 1.76 3.99 14.99
C ALA A 170 2.10 4.13 16.49
N THR A 171 3.12 4.93 16.83
CA THR A 171 3.51 5.12 18.24
C THR A 171 2.40 5.78 19.08
N LYS A 172 1.66 6.74 18.52
CA LYS A 172 0.56 7.42 19.22
C LYS A 172 -0.72 6.59 19.29
N SER A 173 -0.95 5.70 18.34
CA SER A 173 -2.06 4.74 18.40
C SER A 173 -1.71 3.48 19.17
N GLN A 174 -0.43 3.24 19.47
CA GLN A 174 0.08 2.03 20.14
C GLN A 174 -0.24 0.74 19.37
N CYS A 175 -0.26 0.82 18.04
CA CYS A 175 -0.71 -0.26 17.19
C CYS A 175 0.47 -1.13 16.68
N PRO A 176 0.22 -2.38 16.28
CA PRO A 176 1.24 -3.20 15.61
C PRO A 176 1.77 -2.51 14.36
N ILE A 177 3.10 -2.52 14.21
CA ILE A 177 3.84 -2.05 13.02
C ILE A 177 4.19 -3.28 12.20
N VAL A 178 3.69 -3.36 10.97
CA VAL A 178 3.94 -4.50 10.06
C VAL A 178 4.85 -4.03 8.92
N PRO A 179 6.15 -4.36 8.94
CA PRO A 179 7.02 -4.08 7.81
C PRO A 179 6.61 -4.94 6.61
N VAL A 180 6.66 -4.38 5.40
CA VAL A 180 6.35 -5.12 4.17
C VAL A 180 7.47 -4.90 3.16
N ALA A 181 8.10 -5.97 2.66
CA ALA A 181 9.11 -5.87 1.62
C ALA A 181 8.48 -6.14 0.25
N LEU A 182 8.60 -5.16 -0.64
CA LEU A 182 8.22 -5.25 -2.05
C LEU A 182 9.48 -5.45 -2.89
N ILE A 183 9.44 -6.44 -3.79
CA ILE A 183 10.53 -6.74 -4.70
C ILE A 183 10.02 -6.71 -6.14
N ASP A 184 10.72 -5.97 -7.01
CA ASP A 184 10.46 -5.85 -8.44
C ASP A 184 9.12 -5.16 -8.80
N SER A 185 8.46 -4.52 -7.87
CA SER A 185 7.20 -3.82 -8.09
C SER A 185 7.34 -2.67 -9.10
N TYR A 186 8.46 -1.93 -9.08
CA TYR A 186 8.76 -0.86 -10.04
C TYR A 186 8.78 -1.37 -11.48
N LYS A 187 9.20 -2.64 -11.71
CA LYS A 187 9.27 -3.23 -13.05
C LYS A 187 7.91 -3.33 -13.73
N ALA A 188 6.82 -3.30 -12.97
CA ALA A 188 5.48 -3.41 -13.51
C ALA A 188 5.14 -2.26 -14.50
N PHE A 189 5.48 -1.03 -14.15
CA PHE A 189 5.10 0.15 -14.95
C PHE A 189 6.29 0.98 -15.48
N ASP A 190 7.44 0.90 -14.85
CA ASP A 190 8.55 1.82 -15.14
C ASP A 190 9.55 1.29 -16.20
N THR A 191 9.61 -0.02 -16.43
CA THR A 191 10.55 -0.62 -17.41
C THR A 191 10.05 -0.67 -18.86
N GLY A 192 8.77 -0.36 -19.10
CA GLY A 192 8.17 -0.46 -20.44
C GLY A 192 8.01 -1.89 -20.98
N SER A 193 8.43 -2.93 -20.25
CA SER A 193 8.30 -4.34 -20.61
C SER A 193 6.87 -4.84 -20.40
N ILE A 194 6.41 -5.73 -21.31
CA ILE A 194 5.13 -6.46 -21.19
C ILE A 194 5.33 -7.97 -20.99
N LYS A 195 6.59 -8.42 -20.85
CA LYS A 195 6.90 -9.82 -20.56
C LYS A 195 6.31 -10.21 -19.19
N LYS A 196 6.12 -11.52 -18.97
CA LYS A 196 5.69 -12.03 -17.66
C LYS A 196 6.64 -11.53 -16.57
N LEU A 197 6.07 -11.03 -15.49
CA LEU A 197 6.81 -10.50 -14.35
C LEU A 197 6.18 -11.03 -13.07
N THR A 198 7.01 -11.51 -12.17
CA THR A 198 6.62 -11.83 -10.79
C THR A 198 7.04 -10.67 -9.89
N VAL A 199 6.10 -10.15 -9.11
CA VAL A 199 6.34 -9.17 -8.05
C VAL A 199 6.19 -9.91 -6.73
N GLN A 200 7.16 -9.76 -5.82
CA GLN A 200 7.08 -10.39 -4.52
C GLN A 200 6.56 -9.40 -3.48
N VAL A 201 5.71 -9.89 -2.58
CA VAL A 201 5.20 -9.15 -1.42
C VAL A 201 5.46 -9.99 -0.17
N HIS A 202 6.32 -9.51 0.72
CA HIS A 202 6.66 -10.19 1.97
C HIS A 202 6.11 -9.41 3.16
N PHE A 203 5.16 -9.99 3.88
CA PHE A 203 4.70 -9.45 5.16
C PHE A 203 5.63 -9.99 6.26
N LEU A 204 6.34 -9.09 6.93
CA LEU A 204 7.32 -9.45 7.94
C LEU A 204 6.66 -9.51 9.32
N LYS A 205 7.36 -10.14 10.28
CA LYS A 205 6.86 -10.20 11.66
C LYS A 205 6.53 -8.81 12.18
N PRO A 206 5.32 -8.60 12.71
CA PRO A 206 4.92 -7.33 13.28
C PRO A 206 5.79 -6.98 14.50
N MET A 207 5.99 -5.69 14.72
CA MET A 207 6.49 -5.16 15.97
C MET A 207 5.27 -4.72 16.79
N TYR A 208 5.01 -5.38 17.92
CA TYR A 208 3.95 -5.00 18.83
C TYR A 208 4.39 -3.85 19.74
N TYR A 209 3.43 -3.12 20.32
CA TYR A 209 3.71 -1.93 21.11
C TYR A 209 4.74 -2.16 22.22
N GLU A 210 4.65 -3.29 22.93
CA GLU A 210 5.59 -3.64 23.98
C GLU A 210 7.05 -3.78 23.52
N GLU A 211 7.26 -4.09 22.24
CA GLU A 211 8.60 -4.21 21.65
C GLU A 211 9.23 -2.85 21.29
N TYR A 212 8.40 -1.82 21.03
CA TYR A 212 8.91 -0.54 20.57
C TYR A 212 8.53 0.67 21.43
N LYS A 213 7.78 0.49 22.52
CA LYS A 213 7.29 1.59 23.37
C LYS A 213 8.39 2.51 23.90
N ASP A 214 9.56 1.96 24.17
CA ASP A 214 10.72 2.69 24.70
C ASP A 214 11.68 3.17 23.60
N MET A 215 11.42 2.84 22.34
CA MET A 215 12.22 3.23 21.19
C MET A 215 11.85 4.65 20.71
N LYS A 216 12.84 5.41 20.27
CA LYS A 216 12.60 6.63 19.51
C LYS A 216 12.08 6.29 18.12
N THR A 217 11.27 7.18 17.53
CA THR A 217 10.77 6.97 16.16
C THR A 217 11.87 6.82 15.11
N THR A 218 13.05 7.35 15.35
CA THR A 218 14.25 7.14 14.52
C THR A 218 14.76 5.71 14.58
N GLU A 219 14.75 5.11 15.76
CA GLU A 219 15.17 3.73 15.98
C GLU A 219 14.16 2.75 15.37
N ILE A 220 12.85 3.03 15.52
CA ILE A 220 11.77 2.25 14.87
C ILE A 220 11.95 2.30 13.35
N ALA A 221 12.18 3.49 12.78
CA ALA A 221 12.36 3.66 11.34
C ALA A 221 13.56 2.86 10.81
N ALA A 222 14.69 2.90 11.52
CA ALA A 222 15.90 2.16 11.18
C ALA A 222 15.67 0.64 11.25
N GLU A 223 14.99 0.14 12.29
CA GLU A 223 14.71 -1.27 12.48
C GLU A 223 13.75 -1.81 11.39
N VAL A 224 12.67 -1.08 11.09
CA VAL A 224 11.73 -1.46 10.02
C VAL A 224 12.45 -1.50 8.66
N LYS A 225 13.26 -0.49 8.35
CA LYS A 225 14.06 -0.43 7.12
C LYS A 225 15.02 -1.62 7.04
N ARG A 226 15.80 -1.88 8.09
CA ARG A 226 16.75 -2.99 8.17
C ARG A 226 16.08 -4.35 7.88
N ARG A 227 14.92 -4.64 8.50
CA ARG A 227 14.17 -5.87 8.26
C ARG A 227 13.73 -6.01 6.79
N ILE A 228 13.30 -4.92 6.18
CA ILE A 228 12.91 -4.89 4.76
C ILE A 228 14.12 -5.13 3.87
N GLU A 229 15.23 -4.43 4.08
CA GLU A 229 16.46 -4.57 3.29
C GLU A 229 17.02 -5.99 3.35
N GLU A 230 17.11 -6.58 4.54
CA GLU A 230 17.54 -7.97 4.71
C GLU A 230 16.63 -8.96 3.96
N THR A 231 15.32 -8.71 3.97
CA THR A 231 14.37 -9.56 3.25
C THR A 231 14.55 -9.43 1.75
N ILE A 232 14.73 -8.20 1.26
CA ILE A 232 14.99 -7.93 -0.16
C ILE A 232 16.28 -8.63 -0.59
N GLN A 233 17.38 -8.46 0.13
CA GLN A 233 18.66 -9.08 -0.20
C GLN A 233 18.56 -10.60 -0.31
N ARG A 234 17.96 -11.27 0.68
CA ARG A 234 17.79 -12.75 0.68
C ARG A 234 16.95 -13.29 -0.47
N ASN A 235 16.12 -12.45 -1.13
CA ASN A 235 15.17 -12.91 -2.15
C ASN A 235 15.47 -12.39 -3.57
N ILE A 236 16.39 -11.43 -3.74
CA ILE A 236 16.91 -11.04 -5.06
C ILE A 236 17.96 -12.04 -5.56
N GLU A 237 18.75 -12.62 -4.65
CA GLU A 237 19.84 -13.54 -4.96
C GLU A 237 19.37 -14.98 -5.30
N LYS A 238 18.09 -15.23 -5.32
CA LYS A 238 17.45 -16.49 -5.71
C LYS A 238 16.82 -16.41 -7.10
#